data_002c65da1391c90df9e5906ea601bbee
#
_entry.id   002c65da1391c90df9e5906ea601bbee
#
_cell.length_a   1.000
_cell.length_b   1.000
_cell.length_c   1.000
_cell.angle_alpha   90.00
_cell.angle_beta   90.00
_cell.angle_gamma   90.00
#
_symmetry.space_group_name_H-M   'P 1'
#
loop_
_entity.id
_entity.type
_entity.pdbx_description
1 polymer ?
#
loop_
_entity_poly.entity_id
_entity_poly.type
_entity_poly.pdbx_seq_one_letter_code
_entity_poly.pdbx_strand_id
1 'polypeptide(L)'
;EWDTRVVDLAVFVEYERGLRFDHPVAVDFLTPAHYSERTRIDESELSREDRRLIEDGTAPLRALGLVPVGFDALESANELSDTATLAYYDPLRERITVRGTEMTTDLRVTLAHELVHALQDQHFDLDAMLDDGDPTADRLSGYLGLIEGDATRIQQAYVGALSDAIDAAGSLDQP
;
A
#
# COMPACT_ATOMS: atom_id res chain seq x y z
N GLU A 1 11.99 17.25 -4.00
CA GLU A 1 12.00 17.49 -2.54
C GLU A 1 10.95 16.65 -1.86
N TRP A 2 11.21 16.20 -0.62
CA TRP A 2 10.22 15.53 0.20
C TRP A 2 9.06 16.46 0.59
N ASP A 3 7.84 15.95 0.59
CA ASP A 3 6.73 16.61 1.29
C ASP A 3 7.06 16.65 2.80
N THR A 4 6.97 17.83 3.40
CA THR A 4 7.34 18.06 4.80
C THR A 4 6.56 17.20 5.80
N ARG A 5 5.39 16.70 5.42
CA ARG A 5 4.53 15.82 6.25
C ARG A 5 5.09 14.40 6.39
N VAL A 6 5.99 13.97 5.49
CA VAL A 6 6.49 12.59 5.43
C VAL A 6 8.00 12.47 5.63
N VAL A 7 8.73 13.58 5.76
CA VAL A 7 10.19 13.59 5.94
C VAL A 7 10.64 12.70 7.10
N ASP A 8 9.98 12.84 8.25
CA ASP A 8 10.31 12.08 9.46
C ASP A 8 10.01 10.59 9.31
N LEU A 9 8.96 10.24 8.57
CA LEU A 9 8.65 8.86 8.22
C LEU A 9 9.70 8.27 7.28
N ALA A 10 10.12 9.01 6.26
CA ALA A 10 11.17 8.56 5.35
C ALA A 10 12.49 8.30 6.10
N VAL A 11 12.88 9.20 7.00
CA VAL A 11 14.07 9.00 7.86
C VAL A 11 13.92 7.76 8.76
N PHE A 12 12.73 7.54 9.33
CA PHE A 12 12.45 6.36 10.14
C PHE A 12 12.59 5.07 9.31
N VAL A 13 11.98 5.03 8.12
CA VAL A 13 12.03 3.88 7.21
C VAL A 13 13.47 3.58 6.79
N GLU A 14 14.25 4.60 6.41
CA GLU A 14 15.68 4.43 6.10
C GLU A 14 16.46 3.81 7.27
N TYR A 15 16.21 4.30 8.48
CA TYR A 15 16.89 3.82 9.68
C TYR A 15 16.57 2.36 9.97
N GLU A 16 15.29 2.02 10.01
CA GLU A 16 14.81 0.67 10.33
C GLU A 16 15.15 -0.35 9.24
N ARG A 17 15.14 0.07 7.97
CA ARG A 17 15.45 -0.81 6.84
C ARG A 17 16.95 -0.93 6.57
N GLY A 18 17.75 0.07 7.01
CA GLY A 18 19.19 0.14 6.73
C GLY A 18 19.53 0.44 5.27
N LEU A 19 18.60 1.02 4.52
CA LEU A 19 18.75 1.49 3.14
C LEU A 19 18.43 2.98 3.08
N ARG A 20 18.88 3.65 2.01
CA ARG A 20 18.60 5.07 1.76
C ARG A 20 17.75 5.20 0.51
N PHE A 21 16.83 6.14 0.50
CA PHE A 21 16.17 6.52 -0.74
C PHE A 21 17.17 7.15 -1.70
N ASP A 22 17.16 6.72 -2.95
CA ASP A 22 17.95 7.31 -4.03
C ASP A 22 17.42 8.71 -4.37
N HIS A 23 16.13 8.91 -4.26
CA HIS A 23 15.45 10.20 -4.46
C HIS A 23 14.14 10.28 -3.65
N PRO A 24 13.66 11.51 -3.38
CA PRO A 24 12.38 11.71 -2.71
C PRO A 24 11.22 11.12 -3.49
N VAL A 25 10.28 10.50 -2.77
CA VAL A 25 9.04 9.95 -3.33
C VAL A 25 7.96 11.02 -3.35
N ALA A 26 7.26 11.15 -4.47
CA ALA A 26 6.11 12.05 -4.57
C ALA A 26 4.91 11.48 -3.78
N VAL A 27 4.25 12.33 -2.98
CA VAL A 27 3.09 11.94 -2.18
C VAL A 27 1.92 12.88 -2.49
N ASP A 28 0.87 12.34 -3.09
CA ASP A 28 -0.34 13.08 -3.46
C ASP A 28 -1.42 12.91 -2.40
N PHE A 29 -1.70 13.94 -1.63
CA PHE A 29 -2.80 13.98 -0.66
C PHE A 29 -4.07 14.46 -1.34
N LEU A 30 -5.03 13.57 -1.53
CA LEU A 30 -6.27 13.82 -2.26
C LEU A 30 -7.46 13.88 -1.32
N THR A 31 -8.45 14.72 -1.65
CA THR A 31 -9.76 14.58 -1.02
C THR A 31 -10.35 13.19 -1.35
N PRO A 32 -11.24 12.62 -0.51
CA PRO A 32 -11.85 11.32 -0.80
C PRO A 32 -12.48 11.24 -2.20
N ALA A 33 -13.13 12.33 -2.65
CA ALA A 33 -13.75 12.38 -3.97
C ALA A 33 -12.71 12.29 -5.11
N HIS A 34 -11.60 13.03 -5.02
CA HIS A 34 -10.53 12.96 -6.02
C HIS A 34 -9.75 11.66 -5.93
N TYR A 35 -9.66 11.05 -4.74
CA TYR A 35 -9.07 9.73 -4.58
C TYR A 35 -9.89 8.68 -5.34
N SER A 36 -11.20 8.61 -5.08
CA SER A 36 -12.10 7.70 -5.80
C SER A 36 -12.07 7.92 -7.33
N GLU A 37 -12.10 9.18 -7.77
CA GLU A 37 -11.98 9.49 -9.20
C GLU A 37 -10.67 8.96 -9.83
N ARG A 38 -9.58 8.96 -9.07
CA ARG A 38 -8.26 8.49 -9.55
C ARG A 38 -8.11 6.98 -9.50
N THR A 39 -8.71 6.31 -8.51
CA THR A 39 -8.45 4.90 -8.20
C THR A 39 -9.52 3.94 -8.68
N ARG A 40 -10.77 4.41 -8.88
CA ARG A 40 -11.83 3.54 -9.41
C ARG A 40 -11.49 3.09 -10.82
N ILE A 41 -11.64 1.80 -11.01
CA ILE A 41 -11.49 1.16 -12.32
C ILE A 41 -12.88 1.10 -12.95
N ASP A 42 -13.05 1.69 -14.14
CA ASP A 42 -14.27 1.57 -14.92
C ASP A 42 -14.27 0.24 -15.67
N GLU A 43 -15.39 -0.46 -15.63
CA GLU A 43 -15.54 -1.75 -16.35
C GLU A 43 -15.28 -1.60 -17.85
N SER A 44 -15.57 -0.45 -18.43
CA SER A 44 -15.33 -0.16 -19.85
C SER A 44 -13.84 -0.07 -20.22
N GLU A 45 -12.97 0.20 -19.26
CA GLU A 45 -11.51 0.29 -19.43
C GLU A 45 -10.83 -1.08 -19.38
N LEU A 46 -11.51 -2.10 -18.83
CA LEU A 46 -10.97 -3.44 -18.72
C LEU A 46 -10.81 -4.11 -20.10
N SER A 47 -9.61 -4.63 -20.34
CA SER A 47 -9.35 -5.51 -21.47
C SER A 47 -10.10 -6.84 -21.33
N ARG A 48 -10.12 -7.65 -22.39
CA ARG A 48 -10.68 -9.01 -22.31
C ARG A 48 -9.87 -9.91 -21.39
N GLU A 49 -8.59 -9.67 -21.28
CA GLU A 49 -7.67 -10.42 -20.44
C GLU A 49 -7.91 -10.09 -18.97
N ASP A 50 -8.05 -8.81 -18.63
CA ASP A 50 -8.37 -8.37 -17.25
C ASP A 50 -9.67 -8.97 -16.76
N ARG A 51 -10.74 -8.93 -17.60
CA ARG A 51 -12.04 -9.56 -17.26
C ARG A 51 -11.90 -11.06 -17.02
N ARG A 52 -11.07 -11.74 -17.81
CA ARG A 52 -10.81 -13.16 -17.64
C ARG A 52 -10.06 -13.43 -16.35
N LEU A 53 -9.05 -12.66 -16.02
CA LEU A 53 -8.29 -12.78 -14.77
C LEU A 53 -9.19 -12.58 -13.54
N ILE A 54 -10.09 -11.59 -13.59
CA ILE A 54 -11.08 -11.35 -12.52
C ILE A 54 -12.01 -12.57 -12.37
N GLU A 55 -12.53 -13.12 -13.47
CA GLU A 55 -13.41 -14.30 -13.44
C GLU A 55 -12.66 -15.55 -12.96
N ASP A 56 -11.45 -15.81 -13.47
CA ASP A 56 -10.62 -16.95 -13.07
C ASP A 56 -10.26 -16.88 -11.57
N GLY A 57 -10.01 -15.69 -11.03
CA GLY A 57 -9.79 -15.49 -9.59
C GLY A 57 -11.06 -15.62 -8.75
N THR A 58 -12.20 -15.24 -9.27
CA THR A 58 -13.48 -15.24 -8.54
C THR A 58 -14.19 -16.59 -8.58
N ALA A 59 -14.03 -17.36 -9.66
CA ALA A 59 -14.70 -18.64 -9.86
C ALA A 59 -14.44 -19.66 -8.74
N PRO A 60 -13.22 -19.87 -8.24
CA PRO A 60 -12.94 -20.75 -7.10
C PRO A 60 -13.64 -20.30 -5.81
N LEU A 61 -13.65 -18.99 -5.53
CA LEU A 61 -14.32 -18.43 -4.36
C LEU A 61 -15.82 -18.69 -4.40
N ARG A 62 -16.42 -18.53 -5.58
CA ARG A 62 -17.83 -18.83 -5.82
C ARG A 62 -18.12 -20.33 -5.67
N ALA A 63 -17.26 -21.19 -6.21
CA ALA A 63 -17.40 -22.64 -6.09
C ALA A 63 -17.31 -23.14 -4.64
N LEU A 64 -16.51 -22.49 -3.80
CA LEU A 64 -16.37 -22.77 -2.37
C LEU A 64 -17.47 -22.12 -1.53
N GLY A 65 -18.37 -21.32 -2.12
CA GLY A 65 -19.42 -20.58 -1.40
C GLY A 65 -18.90 -19.43 -0.53
N LEU A 66 -17.68 -18.96 -0.79
CA LEU A 66 -17.06 -17.83 -0.06
C LEU A 66 -17.60 -16.49 -0.54
N VAL A 67 -18.11 -16.43 -1.75
CA VAL A 67 -18.82 -15.26 -2.30
C VAL A 67 -20.17 -15.68 -2.89
N PRO A 68 -21.20 -14.80 -2.87
CA PRO A 68 -22.52 -15.13 -3.39
C PRO A 68 -22.54 -15.26 -4.92
N VAL A 69 -23.61 -15.88 -5.43
CA VAL A 69 -23.91 -15.85 -6.87
C VAL A 69 -24.19 -14.40 -7.27
N GLY A 70 -23.53 -13.93 -8.34
CA GLY A 70 -23.64 -12.55 -8.79
C GLY A 70 -22.71 -11.57 -8.06
N PHE A 71 -21.73 -12.07 -7.30
CA PHE A 71 -20.69 -11.24 -6.70
C PHE A 71 -19.93 -10.47 -7.78
N ASP A 72 -19.91 -9.16 -7.65
CA ASP A 72 -19.15 -8.25 -8.51
C ASP A 72 -17.80 -7.95 -7.85
N ALA A 73 -16.76 -8.60 -8.37
CA ALA A 73 -15.41 -8.45 -7.82
C ALA A 73 -14.82 -7.06 -8.09
N LEU A 74 -15.13 -6.46 -9.24
CA LEU A 74 -14.64 -5.13 -9.59
C LEU A 74 -15.25 -4.05 -8.70
N GLU A 75 -16.58 -4.05 -8.55
CA GLU A 75 -17.26 -3.08 -7.68
C GLU A 75 -16.82 -3.28 -6.22
N SER A 76 -16.67 -4.53 -5.76
CA SER A 76 -16.16 -4.80 -4.41
C SER A 76 -14.72 -4.29 -4.20
N ALA A 77 -13.85 -4.41 -5.21
CA ALA A 77 -12.51 -3.85 -5.17
C ALA A 77 -12.54 -2.30 -5.13
N ASN A 78 -13.39 -1.68 -5.94
CA ASN A 78 -13.59 -0.24 -5.93
C ASN A 78 -14.12 0.25 -4.56
N GLU A 79 -15.11 -0.42 -3.98
CA GLU A 79 -15.64 -0.09 -2.65
C GLU A 79 -14.57 -0.24 -1.57
N LEU A 80 -13.75 -1.30 -1.63
CA LEU A 80 -12.65 -1.51 -0.69
C LEU A 80 -11.61 -0.38 -0.80
N SER A 81 -11.23 0.01 -2.01
CA SER A 81 -10.33 1.14 -2.26
C SER A 81 -10.90 2.42 -1.67
N ASP A 82 -12.19 2.72 -1.91
CA ASP A 82 -12.86 3.94 -1.47
C ASP A 82 -13.03 4.02 0.06
N THR A 83 -13.14 2.89 0.75
CA THR A 83 -13.52 2.87 2.18
C THR A 83 -12.39 2.45 3.11
N ALA A 84 -11.58 1.47 2.74
CA ALA A 84 -10.59 0.85 3.61
C ALA A 84 -9.13 1.23 3.28
N THR A 85 -8.83 1.60 2.04
CA THR A 85 -7.46 1.99 1.66
C THR A 85 -7.20 3.45 2.03
N LEU A 86 -6.20 3.69 2.85
CA LEU A 86 -5.77 5.05 3.23
C LEU A 86 -4.71 5.62 2.30
N ALA A 87 -3.83 4.78 1.79
CA ALA A 87 -2.79 5.14 0.82
C ALA A 87 -2.33 3.90 0.07
N TYR A 88 -1.67 4.09 -1.07
CA TYR A 88 -0.96 3.05 -1.80
C TYR A 88 0.22 3.63 -2.57
N TYR A 89 1.28 2.83 -2.76
CA TYR A 89 2.39 3.12 -3.65
C TYR A 89 2.12 2.58 -5.05
N ASP A 90 2.39 3.39 -6.07
CA ASP A 90 2.28 3.03 -7.49
C ASP A 90 3.70 2.95 -8.07
N PRO A 91 4.26 1.75 -8.33
CA PRO A 91 5.63 1.60 -8.84
C PRO A 91 5.79 2.17 -10.25
N LEU A 92 4.76 2.07 -11.11
CA LEU A 92 4.82 2.62 -12.48
C LEU A 92 4.91 4.14 -12.50
N ARG A 93 4.42 4.83 -11.46
CA ARG A 93 4.42 6.29 -11.35
C ARG A 93 5.38 6.79 -10.26
N GLU A 94 6.03 5.90 -9.55
CA GLU A 94 6.94 6.18 -8.43
C GLU A 94 6.34 7.17 -7.42
N ARG A 95 5.08 6.93 -7.02
CA ARG A 95 4.37 7.84 -6.11
C ARG A 95 3.43 7.15 -5.16
N ILE A 96 3.21 7.79 -4.04
CA ILE A 96 2.20 7.39 -3.07
C ILE A 96 0.95 8.26 -3.26
N THR A 97 -0.21 7.64 -3.39
CA THR A 97 -1.50 8.33 -3.42
C THR A 97 -2.20 8.12 -2.08
N VAL A 98 -2.62 9.21 -1.44
CA VAL A 98 -3.22 9.23 -0.11
C VAL A 98 -4.67 9.68 -0.19
N ARG A 99 -5.56 8.94 0.48
CA ARG A 99 -6.96 9.29 0.66
C ARG A 99 -7.14 10.16 1.90
N GLY A 100 -7.24 11.46 1.71
CA GLY A 100 -7.35 12.46 2.75
C GLY A 100 -6.26 13.52 2.65
N THR A 101 -6.48 14.64 3.30
CA THR A 101 -5.56 15.78 3.30
C THR A 101 -4.90 16.01 4.66
N GLU A 102 -5.42 15.35 5.70
CA GLU A 102 -4.94 15.48 7.07
C GLU A 102 -4.06 14.29 7.46
N MET A 103 -3.00 14.57 8.20
CA MET A 103 -2.09 13.56 8.70
C MET A 103 -2.60 12.98 10.03
N THR A 104 -3.31 11.86 9.96
CA THR A 104 -3.77 11.12 11.15
C THR A 104 -2.71 10.08 11.58
N THR A 105 -2.85 9.54 12.80
CA THR A 105 -1.98 8.45 13.27
C THR A 105 -2.08 7.22 12.37
N ASP A 106 -3.28 6.81 11.99
CA ASP A 106 -3.49 5.66 11.11
C ASP A 106 -2.86 5.88 9.74
N LEU A 107 -2.98 7.11 9.19
CA LEU A 107 -2.33 7.46 7.93
C LEU A 107 -0.80 7.43 8.05
N ARG A 108 -0.23 7.89 9.17
CA ARG A 108 1.23 7.79 9.40
C ARG A 108 1.72 6.35 9.40
N VAL A 109 0.97 5.46 10.07
CA VAL A 109 1.26 4.02 10.10
C VAL A 109 1.20 3.41 8.70
N THR A 110 0.17 3.77 7.92
CA THR A 110 0.04 3.34 6.51
C THR A 110 1.18 3.90 5.66
N LEU A 111 1.50 5.19 5.79
CA LEU A 111 2.58 5.82 5.02
C LEU A 111 3.96 5.24 5.34
N ALA A 112 4.21 4.77 6.57
CA ALA A 112 5.43 4.04 6.89
C ALA A 112 5.52 2.73 6.08
N HIS A 113 4.41 2.04 5.85
CA HIS A 113 4.32 0.87 4.99
C HIS A 113 4.57 1.21 3.51
N GLU A 114 3.84 2.19 2.98
CA GLU A 114 3.95 2.59 1.56
C GLU A 114 5.34 3.14 1.21
N LEU A 115 5.99 3.83 2.13
CA LEU A 115 7.37 4.29 1.96
C LEU A 115 8.37 3.13 1.89
N VAL A 116 8.09 1.99 2.55
CA VAL A 116 8.92 0.80 2.38
C VAL A 116 8.80 0.26 0.97
N HIS A 117 7.58 0.18 0.40
CA HIS A 117 7.40 -0.23 -0.99
C HIS A 117 8.16 0.69 -1.95
N ALA A 118 8.09 2.00 -1.75
CA ALA A 118 8.84 2.94 -2.56
C ALA A 118 10.37 2.76 -2.40
N LEU A 119 10.86 2.47 -1.19
CA LEU A 119 12.27 2.17 -0.96
C LEU A 119 12.70 0.85 -1.61
N GLN A 120 11.84 -0.19 -1.51
CA GLN A 120 12.07 -1.48 -2.17
C GLN A 120 12.13 -1.32 -3.68
N ASP A 121 11.24 -0.55 -4.26
CA ASP A 121 11.18 -0.32 -5.70
C ASP A 121 12.44 0.38 -6.22
N GLN A 122 12.90 1.45 -5.56
CA GLN A 122 14.14 2.15 -5.91
C GLN A 122 15.39 1.25 -5.87
N HIS A 123 15.37 0.18 -5.08
CA HIS A 123 16.52 -0.73 -4.94
C HIS A 123 16.39 -2.04 -5.72
N PHE A 124 15.19 -2.51 -5.97
CA PHE A 124 14.94 -3.86 -6.47
C PHE A 124 14.09 -3.92 -7.73
N ASP A 125 13.53 -2.79 -8.20
CA ASP A 125 12.64 -2.72 -9.36
C ASP A 125 11.46 -3.71 -9.22
N LEU A 126 10.47 -3.34 -8.41
CA LEU A 126 9.35 -4.22 -8.06
C LEU A 126 8.55 -4.65 -9.29
N ASP A 127 8.42 -3.77 -10.27
CA ASP A 127 7.70 -4.07 -11.51
C ASP A 127 8.42 -5.18 -12.29
N ALA A 128 9.72 -5.04 -12.52
CA ALA A 128 10.53 -6.07 -13.16
C ALA A 128 10.59 -7.38 -12.35
N MET A 129 10.58 -7.30 -11.01
CA MET A 129 10.57 -8.48 -10.15
C MET A 129 9.26 -9.28 -10.27
N LEU A 130 8.14 -8.59 -10.46
CA LEU A 130 6.81 -9.21 -10.58
C LEU A 130 6.49 -9.66 -12.02
N ASP A 131 7.12 -9.05 -13.05
CA ASP A 131 6.93 -9.34 -14.48
C ASP A 131 8.12 -10.09 -15.11
N ASP A 132 8.71 -11.06 -14.43
CA ASP A 132 9.89 -11.78 -14.93
C ASP A 132 9.62 -12.84 -16.01
N GLY A 133 8.46 -12.81 -16.65
CA GLY A 133 8.14 -13.56 -17.88
C GLY A 133 7.70 -15.02 -17.69
N ASP A 134 7.78 -15.60 -16.50
CA ASP A 134 7.21 -16.92 -16.14
C ASP A 134 6.74 -16.95 -14.69
N PRO A 135 5.69 -16.17 -14.33
CA PRO A 135 5.18 -16.16 -12.97
C PRO A 135 4.39 -17.45 -12.71
N THR A 136 5.04 -18.46 -12.13
CA THR A 136 4.24 -19.48 -11.43
C THR A 136 3.53 -18.80 -10.27
N ALA A 137 2.29 -19.19 -9.96
CA ALA A 137 1.52 -18.62 -8.84
C ALA A 137 2.29 -18.70 -7.51
N ASP A 138 3.08 -19.75 -7.31
CA ASP A 138 3.92 -19.93 -6.11
C ASP A 138 5.05 -18.92 -6.03
N ARG A 139 5.70 -18.59 -7.15
CA ARG A 139 6.79 -17.63 -7.20
C ARG A 139 6.28 -16.21 -6.94
N LEU A 140 5.19 -15.83 -7.61
CA LEU A 140 4.53 -14.54 -7.39
C LEU A 140 4.10 -14.40 -5.92
N SER A 141 3.47 -15.42 -5.34
CA SER A 141 3.09 -15.43 -3.92
C SER A 141 4.30 -15.31 -3.00
N GLY A 142 5.43 -15.93 -3.35
CA GLY A 142 6.69 -15.81 -2.62
C GLY A 142 7.25 -14.40 -2.62
N TYR A 143 7.29 -13.74 -3.78
CA TYR A 143 7.73 -12.35 -3.90
C TYR A 143 6.82 -11.38 -3.16
N LEU A 144 5.51 -11.50 -3.34
CA LEU A 144 4.55 -10.69 -2.59
C LEU A 144 4.71 -10.89 -1.08
N GLY A 145 4.91 -12.12 -0.62
CA GLY A 145 5.17 -12.41 0.79
C GLY A 145 6.43 -11.75 1.34
N LEU A 146 7.51 -11.63 0.54
CA LEU A 146 8.74 -10.93 0.92
C LEU A 146 8.53 -9.40 0.95
N ILE A 147 7.93 -8.84 -0.08
CA ILE A 147 7.66 -7.40 -0.24
C ILE A 147 6.77 -6.92 0.90
N GLU A 148 5.63 -7.57 1.10
CA GLU A 148 4.65 -7.21 2.13
C GLU A 148 5.15 -7.52 3.55
N GLY A 149 5.88 -8.62 3.72
CA GLY A 149 6.47 -9.00 5.02
C GLY A 149 7.48 -7.99 5.53
N ASP A 150 8.34 -7.46 4.65
CA ASP A 150 9.30 -6.41 4.99
C ASP A 150 8.60 -5.08 5.31
N ALA A 151 7.62 -4.68 4.49
CA ALA A 151 6.82 -3.48 4.73
C ALA A 151 6.05 -3.56 6.05
N THR A 152 5.40 -4.69 6.33
CA THR A 152 4.68 -4.95 7.58
C THR A 152 5.62 -4.91 8.79
N ARG A 153 6.83 -5.47 8.69
CA ARG A 153 7.83 -5.42 9.76
C ARG A 153 8.18 -4.00 10.15
N ILE A 154 8.46 -3.14 9.17
CA ILE A 154 8.79 -1.73 9.42
C ILE A 154 7.59 -0.95 9.95
N GLN A 155 6.39 -1.21 9.42
CA GLN A 155 5.14 -0.64 9.93
C GLN A 155 4.94 -0.97 11.41
N GLN A 156 5.17 -2.23 11.81
CA GLN A 156 5.06 -2.65 13.22
C GLN A 156 6.13 -1.99 14.11
N ALA A 157 7.35 -1.82 13.62
CA ALA A 157 8.38 -1.07 14.33
C ALA A 157 7.96 0.39 14.55
N TYR A 158 7.32 1.01 13.56
CA TYR A 158 6.78 2.37 13.68
C TYR A 158 5.66 2.46 14.73
N VAL A 159 4.73 1.50 14.76
CA VAL A 159 3.68 1.41 15.79
C VAL A 159 4.31 1.27 17.19
N GLY A 160 5.35 0.46 17.34
CA GLY A 160 6.09 0.33 18.60
C GLY A 160 6.70 1.67 19.05
N ALA A 161 7.38 2.37 18.15
CA ALA A 161 7.98 3.68 18.45
C ALA A 161 6.94 4.75 18.83
N LEU A 162 5.75 4.71 18.21
CA LEU A 162 4.63 5.60 18.60
C LEU A 162 4.13 5.28 20.02
N SER A 163 3.99 4.00 20.38
CA SER A 163 3.56 3.59 21.73
C SER A 163 4.55 4.05 22.77
N ASP A 164 5.85 3.82 22.55
CA ASP A 164 6.91 4.23 23.48
C ASP A 164 6.93 5.76 23.68
N ALA A 165 6.68 6.53 22.63
CA ALA A 165 6.63 7.99 22.71
C ALA A 165 5.42 8.47 23.53
N ILE A 166 4.25 7.82 23.40
CA ILE A 166 3.04 8.12 24.17
C ILE A 166 3.27 7.81 25.66
N ASP A 167 3.84 6.65 25.96
CA ASP A 167 4.14 6.21 27.34
C ASP A 167 5.15 7.13 28.02
N ALA A 168 6.18 7.58 27.29
CA ALA A 168 7.17 8.53 27.78
C ALA A 168 6.53 9.90 28.08
N ALA A 169 5.64 10.39 27.19
CA ALA A 169 4.93 11.64 27.42
C ALA A 169 3.98 11.57 28.62
N GLY A 170 3.22 10.46 28.78
CA GLY A 170 2.32 10.24 29.91
C GLY A 170 3.03 10.12 31.25
N SER A 171 4.30 9.66 31.27
CA SER A 171 5.09 9.57 32.51
C SER A 171 5.65 10.91 33.00
N LEU A 172 5.73 11.93 32.13
CA LEU A 172 6.18 13.28 32.46
C LEU A 172 5.06 14.14 33.10
N ASP A 173 3.82 13.74 32.94
CA ASP A 173 2.64 14.44 33.50
C ASP A 173 2.18 13.90 34.88
N GLN A 174 2.93 12.99 35.50
CA GLN A 174 2.65 12.54 36.87
C GLN A 174 3.44 13.40 37.88
N PRO A 175 2.76 14.08 38.82
CA PRO A 175 3.38 14.95 39.82
C PRO A 175 4.21 14.21 40.82
#